data_219a48cd69d4426f7fde83fa9a850957
#
_entry.id   219a48cd69d4426f7fde83fa9a850957
#
_cell.length_a   1.000
_cell.length_b   1.000
_cell.length_c   1.000
_cell.angle_alpha   90.00
_cell.angle_beta   90.00
_cell.angle_gamma   90.00
#
_symmetry.space_group_name_H-M   'P 1'
#
loop_
_entity.id
_entity.type
_entity.pdbx_description
1 polymer ?
#
loop_
_entity_poly.entity_id
_entity_poly.type
_entity_poly.pdbx_seq_one_letter_code
_entity_poly.pdbx_strand_id
1 'polypeptide(L)'
;MNRKNIIIILIDGGRLDRAQNSSIFNILKNKSVFFSSSITYGPHTIAAMHAVFSGTYGVRTGTNSYWSTYKFRKDKFKTITEYLKEQNYHTYSDIHSEIVIPKQGFDEFKIHDPHNDDLTQRHGELLEQMKIKNNDSTNFFLYLQYSSIHTTISDEVLKVYDNYSKEYFENRKLNEERYDREFKKAEDYLMNILEKINSLELDKNSLVLIMSDHGISVGERFGERAYGAFCYDYTIKTFAYFIYPGINPIEIAQQVRTIDFMPTILNYLEIKQDQSYENMDGVSLLPLMNGNSMEEKIAFSETGNPLDDKKPPKEPNTKSIRTSKWKLIINEYNNTREHYDLENDPDEKNNVIEKYTDVEQALWDKFFI
;
A
#
# COMPACT_ATOMS: atom_id res chain seq x y z
N MET A 1 -9.75 9.53 -27.54
CA MET A 1 -8.86 8.71 -26.72
C MET A 1 -9.62 7.51 -26.21
N ASN A 2 -9.07 6.32 -26.37
CA ASN A 2 -9.76 5.12 -25.85
C ASN A 2 -9.39 5.02 -24.35
N ARG A 3 -10.25 5.56 -23.48
CA ARG A 3 -10.04 5.54 -22.03
C ARG A 3 -10.07 4.10 -21.54
N LYS A 4 -9.25 3.76 -20.55
CA LYS A 4 -9.10 2.43 -19.99
C LYS A 4 -9.85 2.32 -18.67
N ASN A 5 -10.42 1.16 -18.39
CA ASN A 5 -10.88 0.83 -17.04
C ASN A 5 -9.69 0.80 -16.08
N ILE A 6 -9.95 1.04 -14.81
CA ILE A 6 -8.97 0.93 -13.73
C ILE A 6 -9.46 -0.10 -12.72
N ILE A 7 -8.65 -1.11 -12.47
CA ILE A 7 -8.91 -2.14 -11.47
C ILE A 7 -7.74 -2.13 -10.48
N ILE A 8 -8.01 -1.86 -9.22
CA ILE A 8 -7.00 -1.96 -8.14
C ILE A 8 -7.37 -3.17 -7.28
N ILE A 9 -6.43 -4.08 -7.12
CA ILE A 9 -6.53 -5.25 -6.24
C ILE A 9 -5.53 -5.06 -5.11
N LEU A 10 -6.04 -4.78 -3.91
CA LEU A 10 -5.23 -4.69 -2.71
C LEU A 10 -5.15 -6.03 -2.01
N ILE A 11 -3.94 -6.50 -1.73
CA ILE A 11 -3.65 -7.59 -0.80
C ILE A 11 -3.27 -6.96 0.54
N ASP A 12 -4.27 -6.77 1.41
CA ASP A 12 -4.12 -6.11 2.70
C ASP A 12 -3.16 -6.88 3.62
N GLY A 13 -2.08 -6.22 4.05
CA GLY A 13 -1.04 -6.84 4.85
C GLY A 13 -0.10 -7.79 4.06
N GLY A 14 -0.06 -7.68 2.74
CA GLY A 14 0.76 -8.54 1.87
C GLY A 14 2.26 -8.23 1.97
N ARG A 15 3.09 -9.19 2.35
CA ARG A 15 4.55 -9.04 2.46
C ARG A 15 5.26 -9.19 1.12
N LEU A 16 6.20 -8.29 0.86
CA LEU A 16 7.03 -8.32 -0.35
C LEU A 16 7.89 -9.60 -0.44
N ASP A 17 8.51 -10.03 0.66
CA ASP A 17 9.38 -11.22 0.67
C ASP A 17 8.60 -12.50 0.33
N ARG A 18 7.33 -12.61 0.70
CA ARG A 18 6.45 -13.72 0.30
C ARG A 18 6.06 -13.62 -1.17
N ALA A 19 5.71 -12.43 -1.65
CA ALA A 19 5.42 -12.21 -3.07
C ALA A 19 6.63 -12.55 -3.96
N GLN A 20 7.84 -12.17 -3.57
CA GLN A 20 9.06 -12.49 -4.30
C GLN A 20 9.38 -13.99 -4.37
N ASN A 21 8.97 -14.76 -3.35
CA ASN A 21 9.17 -16.22 -3.28
C ASN A 21 7.97 -17.02 -3.83
N SER A 22 6.89 -16.36 -4.21
CA SER A 22 5.67 -16.96 -4.75
C SER A 22 5.78 -17.28 -6.23
N SER A 23 5.35 -18.49 -6.63
CA SER A 23 5.26 -18.86 -8.05
C SER A 23 4.22 -18.02 -8.80
N ILE A 24 3.09 -17.68 -8.16
CA ILE A 24 2.01 -16.88 -8.73
C ILE A 24 2.49 -15.45 -9.02
N PHE A 25 3.07 -14.79 -8.02
CA PHE A 25 3.61 -13.44 -8.19
C PHE A 25 4.82 -13.39 -9.15
N ASN A 26 5.61 -14.47 -9.24
CA ASN A 26 6.70 -14.57 -10.22
C ASN A 26 6.17 -14.68 -11.68
N ILE A 27 5.03 -15.35 -11.91
CA ILE A 27 4.37 -15.34 -13.22
C ILE A 27 3.93 -13.92 -13.60
N LEU A 28 3.44 -13.13 -12.63
CA LEU A 28 3.02 -11.76 -12.86
C LEU A 28 4.16 -10.84 -13.28
N LYS A 29 5.38 -11.04 -12.80
CA LYS A 29 6.56 -10.27 -13.21
C LYS A 29 6.75 -10.28 -14.73
N ASN A 30 6.47 -11.40 -15.38
CA ASN A 30 6.60 -11.56 -16.84
C ASN A 30 5.47 -10.89 -17.64
N LYS A 31 4.49 -10.30 -16.97
CA LYS A 31 3.30 -9.68 -17.57
C LYS A 31 3.03 -8.26 -17.04
N SER A 32 3.96 -7.70 -16.28
CA SER A 32 3.75 -6.44 -15.55
C SER A 32 5.00 -5.55 -15.53
N VAL A 33 4.81 -4.28 -15.23
CA VAL A 33 5.85 -3.48 -14.56
C VAL A 33 5.76 -3.80 -13.07
N PHE A 34 6.80 -4.43 -12.54
CA PHE A 34 6.89 -4.80 -11.14
C PHE A 34 7.81 -3.84 -10.38
N PHE A 35 7.26 -3.16 -9.38
CA PHE A 35 8.03 -2.35 -8.44
C PHE A 35 8.37 -3.18 -7.21
N SER A 36 9.63 -3.59 -7.09
CA SER A 36 10.12 -4.42 -5.96
C SER A 36 10.60 -3.59 -4.75
N SER A 37 10.44 -2.27 -4.81
CA SER A 37 10.82 -1.36 -3.72
C SER A 37 9.85 -0.19 -3.62
N SER A 38 8.56 -0.49 -3.37
CA SER A 38 7.53 0.52 -3.12
C SER A 38 7.42 0.79 -1.62
N ILE A 39 7.61 2.04 -1.20
CA ILE A 39 7.57 2.42 0.22
C ILE A 39 6.22 3.07 0.51
N THR A 40 5.50 2.49 1.47
CA THR A 40 4.21 3.02 1.92
C THR A 40 4.38 4.14 2.95
N TYR A 41 3.38 5.02 3.02
CA TYR A 41 3.38 6.12 3.99
C TYR A 41 3.20 5.65 5.43
N GLY A 42 2.39 4.65 5.67
CA GLY A 42 2.15 4.14 7.02
C GLY A 42 2.03 2.61 7.04
N PRO A 43 2.49 1.96 8.13
CA PRO A 43 2.39 0.51 8.28
C PRO A 43 0.98 0.08 8.74
N HIS A 44 -0.07 0.73 8.24
CA HIS A 44 -1.47 0.38 8.43
C HIS A 44 -2.35 0.97 7.33
N THR A 45 -3.42 0.27 6.98
CA THR A 45 -4.27 0.54 5.81
C THR A 45 -4.80 1.97 5.74
N ILE A 46 -5.26 2.55 6.84
CA ILE A 46 -5.88 3.89 6.83
C ILE A 46 -4.90 4.94 6.29
N ALA A 47 -3.74 5.12 6.92
CA ALA A 47 -2.78 6.11 6.47
C ALA A 47 -2.23 5.79 5.08
N ALA A 48 -1.88 4.52 4.83
CA ALA A 48 -1.35 4.06 3.55
C ALA A 48 -2.31 4.37 2.40
N MET A 49 -3.57 3.94 2.49
CA MET A 49 -4.50 4.04 1.36
C MET A 49 -5.08 5.44 1.18
N HIS A 50 -5.27 6.22 2.25
CA HIS A 50 -5.62 7.64 2.08
C HIS A 50 -4.51 8.40 1.33
N ALA A 51 -3.25 8.08 1.62
CA ALA A 51 -2.11 8.66 0.90
C ALA A 51 -2.05 8.20 -0.57
N VAL A 52 -2.31 6.91 -0.87
CA VAL A 52 -2.41 6.40 -2.25
C VAL A 52 -3.53 7.08 -3.03
N PHE A 53 -4.73 7.21 -2.44
CA PHE A 53 -5.90 7.78 -3.11
C PHE A 53 -5.81 9.30 -3.35
N SER A 54 -4.96 10.00 -2.60
CA SER A 54 -4.74 11.45 -2.75
C SER A 54 -3.41 11.81 -3.42
N GLY A 55 -2.50 10.85 -3.61
CA GLY A 55 -1.14 11.12 -4.07
C GLY A 55 -0.33 11.99 -3.10
N THR A 56 -0.73 12.05 -1.82
CA THR A 56 -0.21 13.04 -0.86
C THR A 56 -0.05 12.42 0.51
N TYR A 57 1.02 12.78 1.22
CA TYR A 57 1.28 12.33 2.58
C TYR A 57 0.19 12.74 3.57
N GLY A 58 -0.13 11.85 4.51
CA GLY A 58 -1.18 12.06 5.50
C GLY A 58 -0.95 13.25 6.43
N VAL A 59 0.30 13.61 6.69
CA VAL A 59 0.64 14.85 7.45
C VAL A 59 0.05 16.10 6.79
N ARG A 60 -0.06 16.14 5.47
CA ARG A 60 -0.69 17.24 4.72
C ARG A 60 -2.20 17.05 4.59
N THR A 61 -2.65 15.84 4.30
CA THR A 61 -4.07 15.54 4.10
C THR A 61 -4.87 15.49 5.41
N GLY A 62 -4.20 15.32 6.55
CA GLY A 62 -4.80 15.17 7.87
C GLY A 62 -5.07 13.73 8.29
N THR A 63 -4.82 12.72 7.41
CA THR A 63 -5.01 11.29 7.74
C THR A 63 -3.66 10.61 7.92
N ASN A 64 -3.08 10.75 9.10
CA ASN A 64 -1.74 10.27 9.45
C ASN A 64 -1.71 9.26 10.61
N SER A 65 -2.87 8.88 11.12
CA SER A 65 -3.00 7.90 12.21
C SER A 65 -4.34 7.16 12.13
N TYR A 66 -4.48 6.08 12.89
CA TYR A 66 -5.74 5.33 13.02
C TYR A 66 -6.95 6.22 13.34
N TRP A 67 -6.73 7.24 14.17
CA TRP A 67 -7.80 8.10 14.69
C TRP A 67 -8.05 9.34 13.85
N SER A 68 -7.32 9.50 12.75
CA SER A 68 -7.39 10.69 11.91
C SER A 68 -8.14 10.49 10.58
N THR A 69 -8.77 9.34 10.36
CA THR A 69 -9.51 9.06 9.10
C THR A 69 -10.56 10.14 8.76
N TYR A 70 -11.22 10.70 9.76
CA TYR A 70 -12.22 11.76 9.57
C TYR A 70 -11.63 13.17 9.42
N LYS A 71 -10.29 13.30 9.52
CA LYS A 71 -9.59 14.58 9.37
C LYS A 71 -9.14 14.86 7.93
N PHE A 72 -9.46 13.97 6.99
CA PHE A 72 -9.09 14.16 5.58
C PHE A 72 -9.61 15.50 5.05
N ARG A 73 -8.69 16.34 4.57
CA ARG A 73 -8.95 17.70 4.08
C ARG A 73 -9.48 17.66 2.64
N LYS A 74 -10.70 17.22 2.47
CA LYS A 74 -11.38 17.07 1.16
C LYS A 74 -11.55 18.36 0.37
N ASP A 75 -11.50 19.49 1.04
CA ASP A 75 -11.54 20.84 0.45
C ASP A 75 -10.17 21.26 -0.15
N LYS A 76 -9.10 20.58 0.21
CA LYS A 76 -7.73 20.87 -0.23
C LYS A 76 -7.13 19.79 -1.12
N PHE A 77 -7.53 18.54 -0.93
CA PHE A 77 -6.96 17.38 -1.63
C PHE A 77 -8.06 16.58 -2.31
N LYS A 78 -7.91 16.40 -3.61
CA LYS A 78 -8.83 15.64 -4.46
C LYS A 78 -8.37 14.20 -4.59
N THR A 79 -9.28 13.25 -4.49
CA THR A 79 -8.99 11.83 -4.61
C THR A 79 -9.00 11.37 -6.06
N ILE A 80 -8.33 10.23 -6.35
CA ILE A 80 -8.36 9.62 -7.67
C ILE A 80 -9.79 9.35 -8.16
N THR A 81 -10.68 8.94 -7.27
CA THR A 81 -12.09 8.65 -7.58
C THR A 81 -12.87 9.90 -7.98
N GLU A 82 -12.57 11.05 -7.39
CA GLU A 82 -13.17 12.33 -7.81
C GLU A 82 -12.67 12.75 -9.20
N TYR A 83 -11.37 12.62 -9.48
CA TYR A 83 -10.83 12.85 -10.83
C TYR A 83 -11.49 11.95 -11.88
N LEU A 84 -11.63 10.66 -11.58
CA LEU A 84 -12.20 9.70 -12.50
C LEU A 84 -13.70 9.93 -12.71
N LYS A 85 -14.43 10.27 -11.66
CA LYS A 85 -15.86 10.62 -11.74
C LYS A 85 -16.11 11.82 -12.67
N GLU A 86 -15.30 12.86 -12.60
CA GLU A 86 -15.36 14.00 -13.53
C GLU A 86 -15.05 13.61 -14.99
N GLN A 87 -14.40 12.49 -15.20
CA GLN A 87 -14.15 11.92 -16.52
C GLN A 87 -15.22 10.88 -16.93
N ASN A 88 -16.38 10.87 -16.28
CA ASN A 88 -17.50 9.95 -16.49
C ASN A 88 -17.15 8.47 -16.27
N TYR A 89 -16.27 8.17 -15.33
CA TYR A 89 -16.09 6.80 -14.83
C TYR A 89 -17.19 6.47 -13.82
N HIS A 90 -17.67 5.23 -13.86
CA HIS A 90 -18.39 4.66 -12.73
C HIS A 90 -17.39 4.13 -11.71
N THR A 91 -17.54 4.51 -10.47
CA THR A 91 -16.56 4.26 -9.41
C THR A 91 -17.11 3.35 -8.33
N TYR A 92 -16.48 2.19 -8.16
CA TYR A 92 -16.92 1.13 -7.26
C TYR A 92 -15.82 0.70 -6.30
N SER A 93 -16.21 0.33 -5.08
CA SER A 93 -15.31 -0.35 -4.14
C SER A 93 -15.99 -1.51 -3.43
N ASP A 94 -15.20 -2.51 -3.05
CA ASP A 94 -15.56 -3.55 -2.09
C ASP A 94 -14.44 -3.68 -1.07
N ILE A 95 -14.75 -3.38 0.20
CA ILE A 95 -13.79 -3.20 1.30
C ILE A 95 -14.35 -3.75 2.61
N HIS A 96 -13.47 -4.04 3.59
CA HIS A 96 -13.91 -4.57 4.88
C HIS A 96 -14.45 -3.51 5.86
N SER A 97 -14.11 -2.23 5.68
CA SER A 97 -14.53 -1.16 6.57
C SER A 97 -14.56 0.19 5.86
N GLU A 98 -15.57 1.01 6.15
CA GLU A 98 -15.77 2.32 5.52
C GLU A 98 -14.71 3.38 5.82
N ILE A 99 -13.79 3.13 6.73
CA ILE A 99 -12.75 4.08 7.14
C ILE A 99 -11.39 3.85 6.49
N VAL A 100 -11.21 2.73 5.76
CA VAL A 100 -9.90 2.32 5.24
C VAL A 100 -9.45 3.11 4.01
N ILE A 101 -10.39 3.68 3.26
CA ILE A 101 -10.12 4.56 2.11
C ILE A 101 -11.02 5.78 2.16
N PRO A 102 -10.68 6.90 1.48
CA PRO A 102 -11.57 8.05 1.38
C PRO A 102 -12.83 7.70 0.57
N LYS A 103 -14.01 8.12 1.04
CA LYS A 103 -15.30 7.86 0.38
C LYS A 103 -15.58 8.76 -0.83
N GLN A 104 -14.86 9.86 -0.96
CA GLN A 104 -15.11 10.87 -1.98
C GLN A 104 -15.03 10.28 -3.39
N GLY A 105 -15.97 10.64 -4.23
CA GLY A 105 -15.99 10.29 -5.64
C GLY A 105 -16.49 8.88 -5.97
N PHE A 106 -16.81 8.02 -5.00
CA PHE A 106 -17.44 6.72 -5.29
C PHE A 106 -18.94 6.84 -5.58
N ASP A 107 -19.41 6.08 -6.59
CA ASP A 107 -20.82 5.88 -6.88
C ASP A 107 -21.39 4.73 -6.07
N GLU A 108 -20.65 3.62 -5.96
CA GLU A 108 -21.00 2.49 -5.10
C GLU A 108 -19.84 2.16 -4.14
N PHE A 109 -20.15 2.18 -2.85
CA PHE A 109 -19.18 1.92 -1.78
C PHE A 109 -19.68 0.73 -0.96
N LYS A 110 -19.20 -0.47 -1.31
CA LYS A 110 -19.66 -1.73 -0.72
C LYS A 110 -18.72 -2.17 0.40
N ILE A 111 -19.33 -2.76 1.44
CA ILE A 111 -18.61 -3.33 2.57
C ILE A 111 -18.91 -4.82 2.61
N HIS A 112 -17.85 -5.64 2.63
CA HIS A 112 -17.95 -7.07 2.83
C HIS A 112 -17.80 -7.46 4.30
N ASP A 113 -18.39 -8.60 4.67
CA ASP A 113 -18.14 -9.23 5.96
C ASP A 113 -16.84 -10.04 5.86
N PRO A 114 -15.75 -9.62 6.56
CA PRO A 114 -14.45 -10.27 6.44
C PRO A 114 -14.41 -11.71 7.00
N HIS A 115 -15.45 -12.13 7.72
CA HIS A 115 -15.53 -13.48 8.32
C HIS A 115 -16.44 -14.43 7.53
N ASN A 116 -17.45 -13.91 6.83
CA ASN A 116 -18.50 -14.74 6.23
C ASN A 116 -18.54 -14.66 4.70
N ASP A 117 -18.02 -13.60 4.08
CA ASP A 117 -18.04 -13.47 2.63
C ASP A 117 -16.87 -14.22 1.96
N ASP A 118 -17.17 -15.02 0.94
CA ASP A 118 -16.16 -15.54 0.02
C ASP A 118 -15.74 -14.41 -0.95
N LEU A 119 -14.57 -13.82 -0.67
CA LEU A 119 -14.06 -12.70 -1.46
C LEU A 119 -13.74 -13.08 -2.91
N THR A 120 -13.41 -14.34 -3.19
CA THR A 120 -13.16 -14.82 -4.56
C THR A 120 -14.43 -14.81 -5.37
N GLN A 121 -15.52 -15.38 -4.83
CA GLN A 121 -16.83 -15.37 -5.47
C GLN A 121 -17.34 -13.93 -5.60
N ARG A 122 -17.36 -13.18 -4.51
CA ARG A 122 -17.90 -11.82 -4.43
C ARG A 122 -17.23 -10.84 -5.41
N HIS A 123 -15.90 -10.84 -5.47
CA HIS A 123 -15.16 -9.98 -6.39
C HIS A 123 -15.28 -10.47 -7.84
N GLY A 124 -15.38 -11.79 -8.06
CA GLY A 124 -15.69 -12.37 -9.37
C GLY A 124 -17.03 -11.89 -9.91
N GLU A 125 -18.09 -11.91 -9.10
CA GLU A 125 -19.42 -11.39 -9.43
C GLU A 125 -19.41 -9.88 -9.69
N LEU A 126 -18.62 -9.10 -8.93
CA LEU A 126 -18.47 -7.67 -9.18
C LEU A 126 -17.81 -7.39 -10.54
N LEU A 127 -16.80 -8.15 -10.94
CA LEU A 127 -16.18 -8.03 -12.25
C LEU A 127 -17.18 -8.32 -13.38
N GLU A 128 -18.05 -9.34 -13.23
CA GLU A 128 -19.15 -9.61 -14.18
C GLU A 128 -20.13 -8.43 -14.26
N GLN A 129 -20.54 -7.89 -13.12
CA GLN A 129 -21.42 -6.72 -13.06
C GLN A 129 -20.81 -5.51 -13.77
N MET A 130 -19.49 -5.27 -13.57
CA MET A 130 -18.77 -4.19 -14.26
C MET A 130 -18.75 -4.42 -15.77
N LYS A 131 -18.53 -5.64 -16.23
CA LYS A 131 -18.56 -5.97 -17.66
C LYS A 131 -19.94 -5.74 -18.28
N ILE A 132 -21.02 -6.04 -17.57
CA ILE A 132 -22.40 -5.87 -18.04
C ILE A 132 -22.83 -4.39 -18.00
N LYS A 133 -22.55 -3.68 -16.90
CA LYS A 133 -22.99 -2.30 -16.70
C LYS A 133 -22.24 -1.30 -17.58
N ASN A 134 -20.95 -1.57 -17.83
CA ASN A 134 -20.08 -0.68 -18.59
C ASN A 134 -19.90 -1.24 -20.00
N ASN A 135 -20.86 -0.94 -20.86
CA ASN A 135 -20.74 -1.17 -22.29
C ASN A 135 -19.68 -0.22 -22.88
N ASP A 136 -19.35 -0.34 -24.17
CA ASP A 136 -18.25 0.37 -24.85
C ASP A 136 -18.23 1.90 -24.70
N SER A 137 -19.23 2.51 -24.05
CA SER A 137 -19.37 3.97 -23.90
C SER A 137 -18.94 4.53 -22.54
N THR A 138 -18.84 3.69 -21.49
CA THR A 138 -18.48 4.10 -20.12
C THR A 138 -17.38 3.25 -19.53
N ASN A 139 -16.38 3.88 -18.94
CA ASN A 139 -15.31 3.19 -18.21
C ASN A 139 -15.66 3.08 -16.72
N PHE A 140 -15.00 2.18 -16.04
CA PHE A 140 -15.16 2.04 -14.60
C PHE A 140 -13.83 2.09 -13.88
N PHE A 141 -13.90 2.48 -12.61
CA PHE A 141 -12.87 2.27 -11.58
C PHE A 141 -13.41 1.27 -10.58
N LEU A 142 -12.66 0.21 -10.33
CA LEU A 142 -13.01 -0.82 -9.37
C LEU A 142 -11.87 -1.03 -8.38
N TYR A 143 -12.15 -0.86 -7.09
CA TYR A 143 -11.22 -1.15 -6.01
C TYR A 143 -11.69 -2.38 -5.22
N LEU A 144 -10.85 -3.40 -5.16
CA LEU A 144 -11.11 -4.67 -4.50
C LEU A 144 -10.09 -4.88 -3.38
N GLN A 145 -10.53 -5.00 -2.14
CA GLN A 145 -9.68 -5.28 -0.99
C GLN A 145 -9.78 -6.75 -0.59
N TYR A 146 -8.69 -7.50 -0.72
CA TYR A 146 -8.55 -8.81 -0.12
C TYR A 146 -8.08 -8.66 1.32
N SER A 147 -9.01 -8.79 2.27
CA SER A 147 -8.81 -8.49 3.69
C SER A 147 -8.53 -9.73 4.57
N SER A 148 -8.51 -10.94 4.01
CA SER A 148 -8.45 -12.17 4.81
C SER A 148 -7.17 -12.31 5.63
N ILE A 149 -6.00 -11.86 5.11
CA ILE A 149 -4.75 -11.84 5.89
C ILE A 149 -4.93 -10.95 7.12
N HIS A 150 -5.38 -9.70 6.91
CA HIS A 150 -5.63 -8.74 7.99
C HIS A 150 -6.60 -9.31 9.03
N THR A 151 -7.71 -9.92 8.60
CA THR A 151 -8.74 -10.48 9.49
C THR A 151 -8.19 -11.59 10.35
N THR A 152 -7.48 -12.57 9.75
CA THR A 152 -6.88 -13.68 10.49
C THR A 152 -5.82 -13.19 11.48
N ILE A 153 -4.97 -12.25 11.08
CA ILE A 153 -3.96 -11.65 11.99
C ILE A 153 -4.65 -10.87 13.13
N SER A 154 -5.73 -10.17 12.83
CA SER A 154 -6.52 -9.51 13.88
C SER A 154 -7.04 -10.52 14.91
N ASP A 155 -7.60 -11.64 14.46
CA ASP A 155 -8.22 -12.64 15.33
C ASP A 155 -7.20 -13.51 16.07
N GLU A 156 -6.19 -14.02 15.37
CA GLU A 156 -5.23 -14.97 15.93
C GLU A 156 -4.03 -14.31 16.63
N VAL A 157 -3.78 -13.02 16.38
CA VAL A 157 -2.60 -12.31 16.90
C VAL A 157 -3.00 -11.08 17.71
N LEU A 158 -3.67 -10.08 17.09
CA LEU A 158 -3.93 -8.79 17.74
C LEU A 158 -4.89 -8.89 18.93
N LYS A 159 -5.85 -9.82 18.88
CA LYS A 159 -6.81 -10.07 19.98
C LYS A 159 -6.26 -11.02 21.06
N VAL A 160 -5.16 -11.74 20.77
CA VAL A 160 -4.63 -12.80 21.66
C VAL A 160 -3.39 -12.33 22.41
N TYR A 161 -2.49 -11.62 21.75
CA TYR A 161 -1.22 -11.18 22.31
C TYR A 161 -1.17 -9.66 22.45
N ASP A 162 -0.38 -9.14 23.36
CA ASP A 162 0.03 -7.74 23.39
C ASP A 162 1.41 -7.56 22.71
N ASN A 163 1.82 -6.31 22.50
CA ASN A 163 3.09 -5.98 21.81
C ASN A 163 4.34 -6.42 22.57
N TYR A 164 4.22 -6.80 23.84
CA TYR A 164 5.30 -7.20 24.72
C TYR A 164 5.21 -8.65 25.17
N SER A 165 4.28 -9.42 24.58
CA SER A 165 4.07 -10.83 24.89
C SER A 165 5.28 -11.68 24.50
N LYS A 166 6.06 -12.13 25.49
CA LYS A 166 7.19 -13.03 25.28
C LYS A 166 6.83 -14.26 24.46
N GLU A 167 5.68 -14.86 24.77
CA GLU A 167 5.18 -16.06 24.09
C GLU A 167 5.09 -15.85 22.57
N TYR A 168 4.63 -14.69 22.10
CA TYR A 168 4.57 -14.38 20.69
C TYR A 168 5.96 -14.31 20.05
N PHE A 169 6.89 -13.55 20.65
CA PHE A 169 8.22 -13.31 20.08
C PHE A 169 9.15 -14.53 20.18
N GLU A 170 8.93 -15.41 21.16
CA GLU A 170 9.66 -16.68 21.31
C GLU A 170 9.19 -17.74 20.29
N ASN A 171 8.01 -17.61 19.70
CA ASN A 171 7.41 -18.54 18.75
C ASN A 171 7.39 -18.05 17.31
N ARG A 172 8.47 -17.38 16.85
CA ARG A 172 8.54 -16.80 15.51
C ARG A 172 8.17 -17.77 14.39
N LYS A 173 8.62 -19.03 14.47
CA LYS A 173 8.27 -20.05 13.47
C LYS A 173 6.75 -20.26 13.34
N LEU A 174 6.03 -20.32 14.45
CA LEU A 174 4.58 -20.44 14.46
C LEU A 174 3.91 -19.20 13.85
N ASN A 175 4.46 -18.01 14.10
CA ASN A 175 3.94 -16.77 13.52
C ASN A 175 4.14 -16.75 12.00
N GLU A 176 5.30 -17.19 11.51
CA GLU A 176 5.61 -17.35 10.09
C GLU A 176 4.64 -18.36 9.43
N GLU A 177 4.46 -19.55 10.03
CA GLU A 177 3.53 -20.58 9.52
C GLU A 177 2.08 -20.06 9.44
N ARG A 178 1.65 -19.28 10.45
CA ARG A 178 0.32 -18.64 10.48
C ARG A 178 0.17 -17.63 9.33
N TYR A 179 1.15 -16.78 9.14
CA TYR A 179 1.14 -15.79 8.08
C TYR A 179 1.19 -16.44 6.68
N ASP A 180 2.09 -17.41 6.48
CA ASP A 180 2.30 -18.10 5.20
C ASP A 180 1.05 -18.88 4.75
N ARG A 181 0.31 -19.46 5.69
CA ARG A 181 -0.99 -20.08 5.42
C ARG A 181 -1.98 -19.08 4.82
N GLU A 182 -2.06 -17.88 5.36
CA GLU A 182 -2.98 -16.84 4.87
C GLU A 182 -2.49 -16.22 3.57
N PHE A 183 -1.17 -16.04 3.42
CA PHE A 183 -0.60 -15.56 2.16
C PHE A 183 -0.86 -16.54 1.01
N LYS A 184 -0.83 -17.85 1.28
CA LYS A 184 -1.18 -18.87 0.29
C LYS A 184 -2.63 -18.74 -0.19
N LYS A 185 -3.57 -18.44 0.69
CA LYS A 185 -4.97 -18.17 0.29
C LYS A 185 -5.07 -16.90 -0.57
N ALA A 186 -4.27 -15.88 -0.28
CA ALA A 186 -4.20 -14.66 -1.11
C ALA A 186 -3.66 -14.95 -2.53
N GLU A 187 -2.69 -15.86 -2.67
CA GLU A 187 -2.23 -16.34 -3.97
C GLU A 187 -3.36 -17.01 -4.77
N ASP A 188 -4.10 -17.92 -4.13
CA ASP A 188 -5.20 -18.64 -4.77
C ASP A 188 -6.35 -17.67 -5.15
N TYR A 189 -6.69 -16.72 -4.30
CA TYR A 189 -7.61 -15.63 -4.61
C TYR A 189 -7.14 -14.84 -5.83
N LEU A 190 -5.90 -14.37 -5.83
CA LEU A 190 -5.36 -13.53 -6.90
C LEU A 190 -5.38 -14.26 -8.24
N MET A 191 -5.01 -15.53 -8.26
CA MET A 191 -5.06 -16.34 -9.46
C MET A 191 -6.49 -16.42 -10.04
N ASN A 192 -7.48 -16.73 -9.21
CA ASN A 192 -8.88 -16.79 -9.62
C ASN A 192 -9.42 -15.45 -10.16
N ILE A 193 -9.08 -14.34 -9.51
CA ILE A 193 -9.49 -12.99 -9.94
C ILE A 193 -8.85 -12.62 -11.28
N LEU A 194 -7.58 -12.94 -11.49
CA LEU A 194 -6.90 -12.68 -12.77
C LEU A 194 -7.44 -13.55 -13.90
N GLU A 195 -7.76 -14.80 -13.63
CA GLU A 195 -8.45 -15.69 -14.59
C GLU A 195 -9.84 -15.13 -14.96
N LYS A 196 -10.58 -14.61 -13.97
CA LYS A 196 -11.87 -13.96 -14.19
C LYS A 196 -11.73 -12.69 -15.04
N ILE A 197 -10.77 -11.82 -14.76
CA ILE A 197 -10.47 -10.63 -15.56
C ILE A 197 -10.18 -11.01 -17.01
N ASN A 198 -9.38 -12.05 -17.24
CA ASN A 198 -9.03 -12.54 -18.56
C ASN A 198 -10.25 -13.16 -19.28
N SER A 199 -11.04 -14.01 -18.60
CA SER A 199 -12.22 -14.65 -19.18
C SER A 199 -13.31 -13.65 -19.60
N LEU A 200 -13.40 -12.51 -18.90
CA LEU A 200 -14.29 -11.39 -19.23
C LEU A 200 -13.68 -10.44 -20.27
N GLU A 201 -12.46 -10.69 -20.74
CA GLU A 201 -11.70 -9.82 -21.66
C GLU A 201 -11.48 -8.40 -21.12
N LEU A 202 -11.51 -8.22 -19.81
CA LEU A 202 -11.26 -6.94 -19.17
C LEU A 202 -9.79 -6.53 -19.25
N ASP A 203 -8.86 -7.50 -19.31
CA ASP A 203 -7.43 -7.28 -19.53
C ASP A 203 -7.11 -6.51 -20.81
N LYS A 204 -7.95 -6.65 -21.86
CA LYS A 204 -7.78 -5.96 -23.15
C LYS A 204 -8.00 -4.43 -23.07
N ASN A 205 -8.75 -3.98 -22.07
CA ASN A 205 -9.11 -2.55 -21.93
C ASN A 205 -9.01 -2.02 -20.50
N SER A 206 -8.15 -2.59 -19.67
CA SER A 206 -7.97 -2.13 -18.30
C SER A 206 -6.49 -1.93 -17.95
N LEU A 207 -6.24 -0.98 -17.05
CA LEU A 207 -5.05 -0.97 -16.23
C LEU A 207 -5.40 -1.68 -14.92
N VAL A 208 -4.68 -2.76 -14.61
CA VAL A 208 -4.81 -3.50 -13.37
C VAL A 208 -3.60 -3.20 -12.50
N LEU A 209 -3.83 -2.67 -11.30
CA LEU A 209 -2.81 -2.48 -10.27
C LEU A 209 -3.04 -3.50 -9.16
N ILE A 210 -2.08 -4.40 -8.97
CA ILE A 210 -2.04 -5.33 -7.83
C ILE A 210 -1.01 -4.80 -6.86
N MET A 211 -1.41 -4.52 -5.62
CA MET A 211 -0.51 -3.92 -4.64
C MET A 211 -0.76 -4.44 -3.23
N SER A 212 0.19 -4.21 -2.35
CA SER A 212 -0.01 -4.26 -0.90
C SER A 212 0.06 -2.84 -0.32
N ASP A 213 -0.69 -2.58 0.73
CA ASP A 213 -0.67 -1.31 1.48
C ASP A 213 0.42 -1.27 2.53
N HIS A 214 0.67 -2.37 3.23
CA HIS A 214 1.74 -2.58 4.22
C HIS A 214 2.03 -4.08 4.35
N GLY A 215 3.10 -4.42 5.08
CA GLY A 215 3.39 -5.79 5.47
C GLY A 215 2.93 -6.09 6.90
N ILE A 216 3.21 -7.31 7.35
CA ILE A 216 2.90 -7.83 8.70
C ILE A 216 4.19 -8.30 9.35
N SER A 217 4.46 -7.90 10.59
CA SER A 217 5.51 -8.48 11.44
C SER A 217 5.11 -9.89 11.86
N VAL A 218 6.09 -10.80 11.82
CA VAL A 218 5.96 -12.17 12.36
C VAL A 218 6.84 -12.37 13.59
N GLY A 219 7.17 -11.25 14.29
CA GLY A 219 8.00 -11.24 15.48
C GLY A 219 9.47 -10.85 15.22
N GLU A 220 9.74 -10.06 14.17
CA GLU A 220 11.09 -9.57 13.86
C GLU A 220 11.62 -8.62 14.93
N ARG A 221 10.75 -7.79 15.50
CA ARG A 221 11.09 -6.80 16.52
C ARG A 221 10.19 -6.93 17.73
N PHE A 222 10.79 -7.03 18.90
CA PHE A 222 10.05 -6.98 20.18
C PHE A 222 9.32 -5.63 20.29
N GLY A 223 8.05 -5.68 20.66
CA GLY A 223 7.20 -4.49 20.71
C GLY A 223 6.27 -4.33 19.50
N GLU A 224 6.33 -5.21 18.49
CA GLU A 224 5.40 -5.23 17.35
C GLU A 224 4.97 -6.65 17.01
N ARG A 225 3.77 -7.03 17.40
CA ARG A 225 3.21 -8.37 17.17
C ARG A 225 2.64 -8.57 15.75
N ALA A 226 2.33 -7.48 15.04
CA ALA A 226 1.77 -7.56 13.70
C ALA A 226 2.18 -6.35 12.84
N TYR A 227 1.59 -5.16 13.02
CA TYR A 227 1.86 -3.96 12.23
C TYR A 227 1.46 -2.70 13.01
N GLY A 228 1.84 -1.54 12.47
CA GLY A 228 1.39 -0.23 12.97
C GLY A 228 2.20 0.35 14.10
N ALA A 229 3.20 -0.36 14.68
CA ALA A 229 4.02 0.16 15.75
C ALA A 229 5.32 0.80 15.25
N PHE A 230 5.99 0.18 14.29
CA PHE A 230 7.30 0.59 13.78
C PHE A 230 7.29 0.83 12.28
N CYS A 231 8.36 1.49 11.79
CA CYS A 231 8.57 1.78 10.37
C CYS A 231 9.74 0.96 9.78
N TYR A 232 9.87 -0.34 10.09
CA TYR A 232 10.86 -1.21 9.47
C TYR A 232 10.39 -1.75 8.12
N ASP A 233 11.32 -2.14 7.24
CA ASP A 233 11.03 -2.56 5.87
C ASP A 233 10.04 -3.73 5.78
N TYR A 234 10.01 -4.66 6.74
CA TYR A 234 9.05 -5.76 6.74
C TYR A 234 7.58 -5.31 6.81
N THR A 235 7.31 -4.08 7.25
CA THR A 235 5.95 -3.48 7.23
C THR A 235 5.78 -2.36 6.21
N ILE A 236 6.82 -1.56 5.91
CA ILE A 236 6.65 -0.40 5.02
C ILE A 236 7.12 -0.62 3.59
N LYS A 237 7.91 -1.67 3.31
CA LYS A 237 8.34 -2.00 1.94
C LYS A 237 7.36 -2.98 1.31
N THR A 238 6.60 -2.51 0.35
CA THR A 238 5.49 -3.21 -0.30
C THR A 238 5.82 -3.56 -1.75
N PHE A 239 4.89 -4.22 -2.43
CA PHE A 239 4.99 -4.54 -3.84
C PHE A 239 3.88 -3.86 -4.65
N ALA A 240 4.15 -3.61 -5.93
CA ALA A 240 3.14 -3.17 -6.89
C ALA A 240 3.41 -3.75 -8.28
N TYR A 241 2.37 -4.27 -8.92
CA TYR A 241 2.38 -4.81 -10.28
C TYR A 241 1.38 -4.00 -11.11
N PHE A 242 1.87 -3.29 -12.12
CA PHE A 242 1.02 -2.62 -13.10
C PHE A 242 0.92 -3.48 -14.36
N ILE A 243 -0.29 -3.81 -14.77
CA ILE A 243 -0.61 -4.63 -15.94
C ILE A 243 -1.56 -3.82 -16.83
N TYR A 244 -1.21 -3.62 -18.09
CA TYR A 244 -2.06 -2.92 -19.06
C TYR A 244 -1.72 -3.35 -20.49
N PRO A 245 -2.63 -3.18 -21.46
CA PRO A 245 -2.39 -3.60 -22.84
C PRO A 245 -1.17 -2.91 -23.45
N GLY A 246 -0.29 -3.70 -24.07
CA GLY A 246 0.92 -3.20 -24.73
C GLY A 246 2.09 -2.91 -23.77
N ILE A 247 2.00 -3.34 -22.52
CA ILE A 247 3.09 -3.21 -21.56
C ILE A 247 4.34 -3.99 -21.99
N ASN A 248 5.51 -3.41 -21.76
CA ASN A 248 6.79 -4.13 -21.79
C ASN A 248 7.12 -4.54 -20.35
N PRO A 249 7.08 -5.85 -20.00
CA PRO A 249 7.39 -6.29 -18.66
C PRO A 249 8.79 -5.89 -18.22
N ILE A 250 8.88 -5.32 -17.00
CA ILE A 250 10.15 -4.90 -16.40
C ILE A 250 10.06 -4.94 -14.88
N GLU A 251 11.12 -5.37 -14.22
CA GLU A 251 11.29 -5.18 -12.78
C GLU A 251 12.04 -3.87 -12.50
N ILE A 252 11.46 -3.02 -11.67
CA ILE A 252 12.03 -1.75 -11.23
C ILE A 252 12.42 -1.88 -9.76
N ALA A 253 13.72 -1.98 -9.52
CA ALA A 253 14.30 -2.09 -8.17
C ALA A 253 14.54 -0.72 -7.52
N GLN A 254 14.55 0.37 -8.32
CA GLN A 254 14.64 1.72 -7.79
C GLN A 254 13.50 1.96 -6.79
N GLN A 255 13.81 2.57 -5.64
CA GLN A 255 12.81 2.97 -4.68
C GLN A 255 11.78 3.91 -5.31
N VAL A 256 10.49 3.59 -5.09
CA VAL A 256 9.34 4.46 -5.40
C VAL A 256 8.45 4.54 -4.15
N ARG A 257 7.45 5.39 -4.19
CA ARG A 257 6.53 5.59 -3.07
C ARG A 257 5.12 5.23 -3.49
N THR A 258 4.34 4.66 -2.60
CA THR A 258 2.94 4.30 -2.94
C THR A 258 2.09 5.53 -3.28
N ILE A 259 2.44 6.72 -2.77
CA ILE A 259 1.81 8.01 -3.16
C ILE A 259 2.04 8.37 -4.63
N ASP A 260 3.01 7.76 -5.31
CA ASP A 260 3.30 7.99 -6.72
C ASP A 260 2.30 7.26 -7.65
N PHE A 261 1.49 6.33 -7.13
CA PHE A 261 0.59 5.52 -7.95
C PHE A 261 -0.59 6.33 -8.50
N MET A 262 -1.20 7.19 -7.69
CA MET A 262 -2.28 8.06 -8.19
C MET A 262 -1.83 8.97 -9.33
N PRO A 263 -0.77 9.81 -9.21
CA PRO A 263 -0.32 10.63 -10.32
C PRO A 263 0.16 9.81 -11.53
N THR A 264 0.61 8.56 -11.32
CA THR A 264 0.94 7.63 -12.42
C THR A 264 -0.31 7.24 -13.19
N ILE A 265 -1.38 6.82 -12.51
CA ILE A 265 -2.66 6.45 -13.14
C ILE A 265 -3.27 7.66 -13.86
N LEU A 266 -3.29 8.84 -13.23
CA LEU A 266 -3.81 10.06 -13.87
C LEU A 266 -3.01 10.41 -15.14
N ASN A 267 -1.69 10.33 -15.08
CA ASN A 267 -0.84 10.59 -16.24
C ASN A 267 -1.02 9.54 -17.35
N TYR A 268 -1.17 8.25 -17.00
CA TYR A 268 -1.50 7.19 -17.95
C TYR A 268 -2.82 7.45 -18.69
N LEU A 269 -3.80 8.02 -17.99
CA LEU A 269 -5.10 8.41 -18.54
C LEU A 269 -5.11 9.80 -19.17
N GLU A 270 -3.98 10.51 -19.18
CA GLU A 270 -3.83 11.90 -19.66
C GLU A 270 -4.75 12.88 -18.91
N ILE A 271 -5.07 12.60 -17.66
CA ILE A 271 -5.84 13.46 -16.77
C ILE A 271 -4.88 14.43 -16.06
N LYS A 272 -5.11 15.73 -16.25
CA LYS A 272 -4.28 16.75 -15.61
C LYS A 272 -4.70 16.96 -14.15
N GLN A 273 -3.73 17.31 -13.31
CA GLN A 273 -4.01 17.74 -11.94
C GLN A 273 -4.85 19.00 -11.95
N ASP A 274 -5.86 19.02 -11.09
CA ASP A 274 -6.74 20.18 -10.88
C ASP A 274 -6.00 21.24 -10.04
N GLN A 275 -5.74 22.38 -10.63
CA GLN A 275 -4.99 23.48 -10.02
C GLN A 275 -5.76 24.23 -8.92
N SER A 276 -7.05 23.93 -8.72
CA SER A 276 -7.83 24.48 -7.61
C SER A 276 -7.58 23.76 -6.28
N TYR A 277 -6.90 22.61 -6.33
CA TYR A 277 -6.48 21.82 -5.17
C TYR A 277 -4.97 21.96 -4.91
N GLU A 278 -4.55 21.60 -3.71
CA GLU A 278 -3.13 21.53 -3.34
C GLU A 278 -2.38 20.51 -4.22
N ASN A 279 -1.12 20.80 -4.51
CA ASN A 279 -0.28 19.88 -5.27
C ASN A 279 -0.07 18.55 -4.54
N MET A 280 -0.05 17.45 -5.30
CA MET A 280 0.35 16.14 -4.79
C MET A 280 1.83 16.12 -4.41
N ASP A 281 2.20 15.27 -3.46
CA ASP A 281 3.61 14.96 -3.15
C ASP A 281 4.15 13.87 -4.08
N GLY A 282 3.25 13.04 -4.60
CA GLY A 282 3.54 11.99 -5.54
C GLY A 282 3.90 12.50 -6.93
N VAL A 283 4.69 11.72 -7.66
CA VAL A 283 5.09 11.98 -9.04
C VAL A 283 4.73 10.81 -9.93
N SER A 284 4.51 11.04 -11.21
CA SER A 284 4.22 9.96 -12.16
C SER A 284 5.45 9.07 -12.38
N LEU A 285 5.27 7.76 -12.28
CA LEU A 285 6.27 6.73 -12.54
C LEU A 285 6.28 6.26 -14.00
N LEU A 286 5.45 6.82 -14.88
CA LEU A 286 5.42 6.44 -16.30
C LEU A 286 6.78 6.50 -16.98
N PRO A 287 7.68 7.46 -16.70
CA PRO A 287 9.02 7.40 -17.28
C PRO A 287 9.78 6.12 -16.91
N LEU A 288 9.76 5.69 -15.64
CA LEU A 288 10.38 4.43 -15.22
C LEU A 288 9.70 3.21 -15.89
N MET A 289 8.35 3.22 -15.96
CA MET A 289 7.58 2.15 -16.60
C MET A 289 7.88 2.02 -18.09
N ASN A 290 8.31 3.10 -18.73
CA ASN A 290 8.74 3.15 -20.12
C ASN A 290 10.26 2.94 -20.30
N GLY A 291 10.99 2.54 -19.26
CA GLY A 291 12.43 2.27 -19.30
C GLY A 291 13.33 3.51 -19.25
N ASN A 292 12.79 4.68 -18.94
CA ASN A 292 13.57 5.90 -18.76
C ASN A 292 14.04 6.04 -17.31
N SER A 293 15.15 6.75 -17.10
CA SER A 293 15.63 7.07 -15.76
C SER A 293 14.81 8.17 -15.10
N MET A 294 14.65 8.09 -13.79
CA MET A 294 14.09 9.15 -12.94
C MET A 294 14.98 9.36 -11.71
N GLU A 295 15.01 10.57 -11.21
CA GLU A 295 15.62 10.85 -9.92
C GLU A 295 14.82 10.13 -8.81
N GLU A 296 15.53 9.37 -7.98
CA GLU A 296 14.92 8.72 -6.81
C GLU A 296 14.37 9.76 -5.84
N LYS A 297 13.14 9.55 -5.40
CA LYS A 297 12.53 10.40 -4.38
C LYS A 297 12.65 9.75 -3.01
N ILE A 298 12.98 10.57 -2.03
CA ILE A 298 12.99 10.17 -0.63
C ILE A 298 11.58 9.76 -0.23
N ALA A 299 11.47 8.62 0.47
CA ALA A 299 10.23 8.14 1.04
C ALA A 299 10.14 8.53 2.51
N PHE A 300 8.95 8.97 2.91
CA PHE A 300 8.61 9.27 4.29
C PHE A 300 7.51 8.34 4.78
N SER A 301 7.67 7.78 5.99
CA SER A 301 6.67 6.95 6.64
C SER A 301 6.53 7.33 8.10
N GLU A 302 5.31 7.26 8.62
CA GLU A 302 5.07 7.51 10.04
C GLU A 302 3.96 6.63 10.61
N THR A 303 4.01 6.41 11.91
CA THR A 303 2.99 5.67 12.65
C THR A 303 2.95 6.06 14.12
N GLY A 304 1.86 5.69 14.80
CA GLY A 304 1.71 5.85 16.24
C GLY A 304 2.07 4.57 16.99
N ASN A 305 3.31 4.45 17.48
CA ASN A 305 3.66 3.35 18.37
C ASN A 305 2.89 3.48 19.69
N PRO A 306 2.04 2.55 20.07
CA PRO A 306 1.38 2.55 21.35
C PRO A 306 2.39 2.26 22.46
N LEU A 307 2.67 3.27 23.31
CA LEU A 307 3.44 3.09 24.55
C LEU A 307 2.69 2.19 25.54
N ASP A 308 1.36 2.23 25.44
CA ASP A 308 0.41 1.40 26.15
C ASP A 308 -0.59 0.87 25.11
N ASP A 309 -0.70 -0.44 24.94
CA ASP A 309 -1.63 -1.10 24.01
C ASP A 309 -3.09 -0.65 24.21
N LYS A 310 -3.44 -0.20 25.41
CA LYS A 310 -4.78 0.28 25.75
C LYS A 310 -5.04 1.73 25.32
N LYS A 311 -3.99 2.50 25.03
CA LYS A 311 -4.08 3.91 24.69
C LYS A 311 -3.11 4.24 23.55
N PRO A 312 -3.42 3.83 22.31
CA PRO A 312 -2.58 4.20 21.18
C PRO A 312 -2.50 5.72 21.04
N PRO A 313 -1.35 6.28 20.64
CA PRO A 313 -1.16 7.71 20.48
C PRO A 313 -2.10 8.26 19.41
N LYS A 314 -2.60 9.47 19.62
CA LYS A 314 -3.49 10.17 18.68
C LYS A 314 -2.76 10.68 17.45
N GLU A 315 -1.48 10.99 17.61
CA GLU A 315 -0.61 11.50 16.54
C GLU A 315 0.59 10.55 16.38
N PRO A 316 1.20 10.47 15.18
CA PRO A 316 2.39 9.67 14.97
C PRO A 316 3.54 10.07 15.90
N ASN A 317 4.22 9.07 16.43
CA ASN A 317 5.38 9.22 17.32
C ASN A 317 6.57 8.35 16.91
N THR A 318 6.46 7.68 15.78
CA THR A 318 7.53 6.97 15.08
C THR A 318 7.51 7.40 13.63
N LYS A 319 8.65 7.85 13.14
CA LYS A 319 8.79 8.39 11.78
C LYS A 319 10.03 7.81 11.13
N SER A 320 9.98 7.59 9.83
CA SER A 320 11.16 7.19 9.07
C SER A 320 11.30 7.99 7.79
N ILE A 321 12.56 8.20 7.40
CA ILE A 321 12.94 8.75 6.11
C ILE A 321 13.89 7.74 5.44
N ARG A 322 13.64 7.45 4.15
CA ARG A 322 14.30 6.35 3.46
C ARG A 322 14.67 6.72 2.03
N THR A 323 15.88 6.32 1.66
CA THR A 323 16.35 6.18 0.28
C THR A 323 16.56 4.70 -0.03
N SER A 324 16.93 4.33 -1.26
CA SER A 324 17.28 2.94 -1.57
C SER A 324 18.46 2.42 -0.74
N LYS A 325 19.35 3.31 -0.27
CA LYS A 325 20.58 2.97 0.45
C LYS A 325 20.52 3.18 1.95
N TRP A 326 19.84 4.23 2.40
CA TRP A 326 19.87 4.67 3.79
C TRP A 326 18.49 4.84 4.39
N LYS A 327 18.36 4.58 5.68
CA LYS A 327 17.13 4.81 6.42
C LYS A 327 17.43 5.37 7.81
N LEU A 328 16.74 6.44 8.15
CA LEU A 328 16.74 7.03 9.49
C LEU A 328 15.35 6.86 10.11
N ILE A 329 15.28 6.30 11.32
CA ILE A 329 14.05 6.17 12.11
C ILE A 329 14.18 7.03 13.35
N ILE A 330 13.11 7.76 13.67
CA ILE A 330 12.98 8.60 14.86
C ILE A 330 11.84 8.04 15.70
N ASN A 331 12.15 7.60 16.92
CA ASN A 331 11.20 7.10 17.88
C ASN A 331 10.98 8.17 18.95
N GLU A 332 10.00 9.07 18.72
CA GLU A 332 9.71 10.19 19.63
C GLU A 332 9.20 9.70 21.00
N TYR A 333 8.53 8.53 21.03
CA TYR A 333 7.96 7.94 22.25
C TYR A 333 9.03 7.61 23.33
N ASN A 334 10.26 7.31 22.92
CA ASN A 334 11.37 6.97 23.83
C ASN A 334 12.63 7.80 23.57
N ASN A 335 12.54 8.80 22.68
CA ASN A 335 13.64 9.69 22.30
C ASN A 335 14.87 8.94 21.78
N THR A 336 14.66 7.92 20.94
CA THR A 336 15.74 7.16 20.28
C THR A 336 15.75 7.41 18.78
N ARG A 337 16.93 7.20 18.17
CA ARG A 337 17.12 7.24 16.72
C ARG A 337 17.83 5.98 16.25
N GLU A 338 17.53 5.57 15.05
CA GLU A 338 18.15 4.42 14.40
C GLU A 338 18.53 4.78 12.97
N HIS A 339 19.73 4.38 12.55
CA HIS A 339 20.23 4.63 11.20
C HIS A 339 20.71 3.31 10.60
N TYR A 340 20.27 3.00 9.37
CA TYR A 340 20.55 1.73 8.70
C TYR A 340 21.15 1.94 7.31
N ASP A 341 22.20 1.15 7.00
CA ASP A 341 22.77 0.98 5.66
C ASP A 341 22.04 -0.18 4.98
N LEU A 342 20.96 0.13 4.25
CA LEU A 342 20.10 -0.88 3.62
C LEU A 342 20.77 -1.65 2.48
N GLU A 343 21.89 -1.15 1.95
CA GLU A 343 22.68 -1.85 0.92
C GLU A 343 23.44 -3.03 1.53
N ASN A 344 23.97 -2.87 2.74
CA ASN A 344 24.76 -3.88 3.45
C ASN A 344 23.97 -4.60 4.56
N ASP A 345 22.87 -4.03 5.00
CA ASP A 345 21.99 -4.55 6.07
C ASP A 345 20.50 -4.37 5.70
N PRO A 346 20.01 -5.08 4.69
CA PRO A 346 18.61 -4.96 4.23
C PRO A 346 17.58 -5.42 5.26
N ASP A 347 18.00 -6.18 6.27
CA ASP A 347 17.15 -6.65 7.38
C ASP A 347 17.15 -5.69 8.58
N GLU A 348 17.88 -4.55 8.50
CA GLU A 348 17.92 -3.52 9.54
C GLU A 348 18.37 -4.05 10.93
N LYS A 349 19.34 -4.96 10.95
CA LYS A 349 19.83 -5.62 12.19
C LYS A 349 20.87 -4.80 12.93
N ASN A 350 21.60 -3.94 12.21
CA ASN A 350 22.76 -3.22 12.71
C ASN A 350 22.51 -1.71 12.69
N ASN A 351 22.09 -1.14 13.81
CA ASN A 351 21.96 0.30 13.96
C ASN A 351 23.34 0.97 13.88
N VAL A 352 23.54 1.82 12.89
CA VAL A 352 24.79 2.55 12.63
C VAL A 352 24.69 4.04 12.97
N ILE A 353 23.78 4.41 13.88
CA ILE A 353 23.62 5.78 14.36
C ILE A 353 24.96 6.35 14.81
N GLU A 354 25.21 7.64 14.52
CA GLU A 354 26.46 8.36 14.80
C GLU A 354 27.71 7.88 14.03
N LYS A 355 27.60 6.80 13.25
CA LYS A 355 28.72 6.30 12.44
C LYS A 355 28.89 7.04 11.12
N TYR A 356 27.78 7.47 10.52
CA TYR A 356 27.72 8.20 9.24
C TYR A 356 27.00 9.53 9.41
N THR A 357 27.59 10.40 10.22
CA THR A 357 26.97 11.65 10.68
C THR A 357 26.52 12.60 9.58
N ASP A 358 27.30 12.71 8.48
CA ASP A 358 26.93 13.57 7.35
C ASP A 358 25.69 13.05 6.61
N VAL A 359 25.56 11.71 6.45
CA VAL A 359 24.38 11.09 5.85
C VAL A 359 23.18 11.22 6.77
N GLU A 360 23.38 10.96 8.06
CA GLU A 360 22.33 11.12 9.07
C GLU A 360 21.79 12.55 9.08
N GLN A 361 22.68 13.55 9.08
CA GLN A 361 22.29 14.96 9.03
C GLN A 361 21.55 15.30 7.74
N ALA A 362 22.02 14.82 6.59
CA ALA A 362 21.36 15.04 5.30
C ALA A 362 19.95 14.44 5.23
N LEU A 363 19.71 13.30 5.88
CA LEU A 363 18.38 12.72 6.02
C LEU A 363 17.56 13.49 7.06
N TRP A 364 18.15 13.86 8.18
CA TRP A 364 17.49 14.64 9.23
C TRP A 364 16.93 15.96 8.70
N ASP A 365 17.71 16.68 7.92
CA ASP A 365 17.31 17.96 7.34
C ASP A 365 16.08 17.84 6.41
N LYS A 366 15.83 16.64 5.88
CA LYS A 366 14.65 16.35 5.02
C LYS A 366 13.38 16.00 5.79
N PHE A 367 13.47 15.72 7.10
CA PHE A 367 12.26 15.46 7.91
C PHE A 367 11.39 16.71 8.11
N PHE A 368 11.96 17.89 7.97
CA PHE A 368 11.33 19.16 8.33
C PHE A 368 10.97 20.02 7.12
N ILE A 369 11.03 19.42 5.93
CA ILE A 369 10.58 20.01 4.67
C ILE A 369 9.23 19.42 4.30
#